data_ea242b446651f0c6e856ffa1dbfc0f55
#
_entry.id   ea242b446651f0c6e856ffa1dbfc0f55
#
_cell.length_a   1.000
_cell.length_b   1.000
_cell.length_c   1.000
_cell.angle_alpha   90.00
_cell.angle_beta   90.00
_cell.angle_gamma   90.00
#
_symmetry.space_group_name_H-M   'P 1'
#
loop_
_entity.id
_entity.type
_entity.pdbx_description
1 polymer ?
#
loop_
_entity_poly.entity_id
_entity_poly.type
_entity_poly.pdbx_seq_one_letter_code
_entity_poly.pdbx_strand_id
1 'polypeptide(L)'
;LNLALVDMGAGTSDIAISRNGMITAYGMVPVAGDEVSETLEELYLLDFATAEEVKRELAVSTDILFQDVLGQENQLPVAEILEAIKPTIEGISQKIAQEIIALNGGVPPKAVLLVGGASQTPLLKEVLASQLSLAPNRVAIKCGEDVYKVLRGDLSELSGPDGITPIGIALNARNKSMLSFRTIEVVVGNTPVRLFNLVAPTVGDVLLAANIDPSIVKNRLGLAATAKVNGIFQVVKGTPGKP
;
A
#
# COMPACT_ATOMS: atom_id res chain seq x y z
N LEU A 1 2.25 15.37 3.97
CA LEU A 1 1.20 14.44 4.33
C LEU A 1 1.79 13.04 4.46
N ASN A 2 1.37 12.27 5.47
CA ASN A 2 1.78 10.88 5.67
C ASN A 2 0.70 9.97 5.08
N LEU A 3 1.05 9.22 4.03
CA LEU A 3 0.15 8.34 3.28
C LEU A 3 0.79 6.97 3.12
N ALA A 4 -0.04 5.92 3.12
CA ALA A 4 0.30 4.63 2.56
C ALA A 4 -0.36 4.48 1.18
N LEU A 5 0.38 4.01 0.20
CA LEU A 5 -0.12 3.51 -1.07
C LEU A 5 0.02 2.00 -1.05
N VAL A 6 -1.05 1.28 -1.37
CA VAL A 6 -1.07 -0.18 -1.44
C VAL A 6 -1.53 -0.58 -2.83
N ASP A 7 -0.66 -1.23 -3.59
CA ASP A 7 -0.98 -1.83 -4.90
C ASP A 7 -1.27 -3.31 -4.69
N MET A 8 -2.55 -3.67 -4.85
CA MET A 8 -3.06 -5.02 -4.59
C MET A 8 -3.24 -5.76 -5.90
N GLY A 9 -2.28 -6.61 -6.21
CA GLY A 9 -2.30 -7.48 -7.39
C GLY A 9 -3.07 -8.77 -7.17
N ALA A 10 -2.67 -9.83 -7.86
CA ALA A 10 -3.19 -11.18 -7.72
C ALA A 10 -2.67 -11.81 -6.40
N GLY A 11 -1.38 -12.11 -6.31
CA GLY A 11 -0.78 -12.81 -5.17
C GLY A 11 0.03 -11.91 -4.22
N THR A 12 0.22 -10.62 -4.51
CA THR A 12 1.03 -9.72 -3.68
C THR A 12 0.40 -8.35 -3.52
N SER A 13 0.65 -7.74 -2.37
CA SER A 13 0.31 -6.34 -2.09
C SER A 13 1.59 -5.55 -1.82
N ASP A 14 1.91 -4.63 -2.72
CA ASP A 14 3.05 -3.73 -2.61
C ASP A 14 2.67 -2.48 -1.82
N ILE A 15 3.51 -2.10 -0.86
CA ILE A 15 3.21 -1.02 0.08
C ILE A 15 4.30 0.03 0.01
N ALA A 16 3.92 1.28 -0.23
CA ALA A 16 4.81 2.42 -0.17
C ALA A 16 4.29 3.45 0.86
N ILE A 17 5.15 3.83 1.79
CA ILE A 17 4.86 4.89 2.75
C ILE A 17 5.45 6.18 2.24
N SER A 18 4.63 7.22 2.18
CA SER A 18 5.09 8.57 1.83
C SER A 18 4.90 9.54 2.98
N ARG A 19 5.86 10.46 3.13
CA ARG A 19 5.80 11.56 4.09
C ARG A 19 6.28 12.84 3.41
N ASN A 20 5.44 13.86 3.42
CA ASN A 20 5.73 15.17 2.80
C ASN A 20 6.16 15.09 1.33
N GLY A 21 5.56 14.18 0.56
CA GLY A 21 5.85 13.99 -0.86
C GLY A 21 7.05 13.09 -1.16
N MET A 22 7.68 12.50 -0.13
CA MET A 22 8.77 11.53 -0.28
C MET A 22 8.29 10.13 0.07
N ILE A 23 8.81 9.12 -0.62
CA ILE A 23 8.69 7.73 -0.20
C ILE A 23 9.75 7.48 0.87
N THR A 24 9.31 7.13 2.08
CA THR A 24 10.17 6.90 3.24
C THR A 24 10.38 5.42 3.55
N ALA A 25 9.48 4.57 3.10
CA ALA A 25 9.60 3.12 3.25
C ALA A 25 8.85 2.41 2.13
N TYR A 26 9.27 1.20 1.84
CA TYR A 26 8.66 0.29 0.89
C TYR A 26 8.67 -1.13 1.45
N GLY A 27 7.61 -1.87 1.25
CA GLY A 27 7.49 -3.27 1.65
C GLY A 27 6.49 -4.01 0.77
N MET A 28 6.34 -5.30 1.01
CA MET A 28 5.42 -6.16 0.30
C MET A 28 4.93 -7.26 1.24
N VAL A 29 3.67 -7.62 1.11
CA VAL A 29 3.09 -8.81 1.73
C VAL A 29 2.65 -9.80 0.64
N PRO A 30 2.93 -11.10 0.80
CA PRO A 30 2.60 -12.13 -0.18
C PRO A 30 1.15 -12.61 0.01
N VAL A 31 0.21 -11.66 -0.04
CA VAL A 31 -1.24 -11.88 -0.03
C VAL A 31 -1.95 -10.77 -0.80
N ALA A 32 -2.96 -11.12 -1.58
CA ALA A 32 -3.81 -10.16 -2.29
C ALA A 32 -5.13 -10.79 -2.78
N GLY A 33 -5.39 -10.80 -4.09
CA GLY A 33 -6.65 -11.26 -4.68
C GLY A 33 -6.82 -12.77 -4.75
N ASP A 34 -5.72 -13.50 -4.87
CA ASP A 34 -5.73 -14.95 -5.07
C ASP A 34 -6.29 -15.69 -3.84
N GLU A 35 -6.01 -15.20 -2.63
CA GLU A 35 -6.56 -15.77 -1.40
C GLU A 35 -8.08 -15.77 -1.37
N VAL A 36 -8.70 -14.76 -2.00
CA VAL A 36 -10.17 -14.70 -2.13
C VAL A 36 -10.64 -15.73 -3.15
N SER A 37 -9.94 -15.88 -4.28
CA SER A 37 -10.27 -16.86 -5.31
C SER A 37 -10.10 -18.28 -4.78
N GLU A 38 -9.00 -18.57 -4.10
CA GLU A 38 -8.75 -19.87 -3.44
C GLU A 38 -9.85 -20.19 -2.40
N THR A 39 -10.28 -19.20 -1.64
CA THR A 39 -11.39 -19.40 -0.68
C THR A 39 -12.71 -19.73 -1.41
N LEU A 40 -12.99 -19.06 -2.53
CA LEU A 40 -14.18 -19.36 -3.34
C LEU A 40 -14.11 -20.74 -3.99
N GLU A 41 -12.94 -21.15 -4.49
CA GLU A 41 -12.68 -22.51 -5.01
C GLU A 41 -12.99 -23.57 -3.96
N GLU A 42 -12.47 -23.40 -2.76
CA GLU A 42 -12.67 -24.34 -1.67
C GLU A 42 -14.13 -24.44 -1.18
N LEU A 43 -14.77 -23.26 -1.01
CA LEU A 43 -16.13 -23.20 -0.46
C LEU A 43 -17.20 -23.71 -1.44
N TYR A 44 -17.02 -23.42 -2.73
CA TYR A 44 -18.06 -23.65 -3.73
C TYR A 44 -17.65 -24.65 -4.81
N LEU A 45 -16.54 -25.37 -4.62
CA LEU A 45 -15.99 -26.34 -5.56
C LEU A 45 -15.84 -25.76 -6.98
N LEU A 46 -15.21 -24.58 -7.08
CA LEU A 46 -15.00 -23.91 -8.34
C LEU A 46 -13.61 -24.22 -8.91
N ASP A 47 -13.44 -24.11 -10.21
CA ASP A 47 -12.14 -23.92 -10.78
C ASP A 47 -11.70 -22.44 -10.65
N PHE A 48 -10.41 -22.19 -10.83
CA PHE A 48 -9.84 -20.84 -10.67
C PHE A 48 -10.49 -19.79 -11.58
N ALA A 49 -10.81 -20.15 -12.83
CA ALA A 49 -11.41 -19.22 -13.77
C ALA A 49 -12.80 -18.78 -13.33
N THR A 50 -13.63 -19.73 -12.91
CA THR A 50 -14.97 -19.48 -12.37
C THR A 50 -14.90 -18.71 -11.06
N ALA A 51 -13.96 -19.03 -10.16
CA ALA A 51 -13.76 -18.29 -8.91
C ALA A 51 -13.40 -16.81 -9.17
N GLU A 52 -12.54 -16.54 -10.16
CA GLU A 52 -12.19 -15.18 -10.59
C GLU A 52 -13.41 -14.42 -11.18
N GLU A 53 -14.28 -15.10 -11.93
CA GLU A 53 -15.52 -14.51 -12.44
C GLU A 53 -16.46 -14.17 -11.29
N VAL A 54 -16.73 -15.11 -10.39
CA VAL A 54 -17.53 -14.90 -9.18
C VAL A 54 -16.97 -13.72 -8.36
N LYS A 55 -15.68 -13.69 -8.11
CA LYS A 55 -15.03 -12.60 -7.37
C LYS A 55 -15.26 -11.23 -7.99
N ARG A 56 -15.19 -11.11 -9.32
CA ARG A 56 -15.47 -9.84 -10.02
C ARG A 56 -16.92 -9.42 -9.92
N GLU A 57 -17.84 -10.37 -9.97
CA GLU A 57 -19.26 -10.11 -9.86
C GLU A 57 -19.70 -9.67 -8.46
N LEU A 58 -18.95 -9.99 -7.40
CA LEU A 58 -19.26 -9.54 -6.03
C LEU A 58 -19.42 -8.02 -5.91
N ALA A 59 -18.77 -7.24 -6.78
CA ALA A 59 -18.81 -5.78 -6.73
C ALA A 59 -20.01 -5.16 -7.47
N VAL A 60 -20.67 -5.92 -8.35
CA VAL A 60 -21.66 -5.36 -9.32
C VAL A 60 -23.01 -6.07 -9.32
N SER A 61 -23.08 -7.30 -8.82
CA SER A 61 -24.29 -8.13 -8.83
C SER A 61 -24.98 -8.17 -7.46
N THR A 62 -26.22 -8.58 -7.41
CA THR A 62 -26.96 -8.90 -6.17
C THR A 62 -27.00 -10.40 -5.91
N ASP A 63 -27.06 -11.17 -6.99
CA ASP A 63 -27.06 -12.62 -7.00
C ASP A 63 -26.07 -13.09 -8.06
N ILE A 64 -25.34 -14.16 -7.78
CA ILE A 64 -24.37 -14.75 -8.69
C ILE A 64 -24.80 -16.15 -9.04
N LEU A 65 -24.83 -16.43 -10.35
CA LEU A 65 -25.05 -17.75 -10.91
C LEU A 65 -23.72 -18.33 -11.36
N PHE A 66 -23.39 -19.52 -10.90
CA PHE A 66 -22.17 -20.21 -11.30
C PHE A 66 -22.39 -21.72 -11.36
N GLN A 67 -21.53 -22.41 -12.10
CA GLN A 67 -21.48 -23.86 -12.15
C GLN A 67 -20.25 -24.37 -11.42
N ASP A 68 -20.44 -25.35 -10.52
CA ASP A 68 -19.32 -25.99 -9.84
C ASP A 68 -18.60 -27.03 -10.73
N VAL A 69 -17.46 -27.57 -10.29
CA VAL A 69 -16.69 -28.56 -11.05
C VAL A 69 -17.44 -29.90 -11.24
N LEU A 70 -18.56 -30.11 -10.54
CA LEU A 70 -19.42 -31.27 -10.69
C LEU A 70 -20.52 -31.03 -11.73
N GLY A 71 -20.61 -29.82 -12.30
CA GLY A 71 -21.59 -29.40 -13.26
C GLY A 71 -22.95 -29.01 -12.63
N GLN A 72 -22.99 -28.73 -11.32
CA GLN A 72 -24.20 -28.28 -10.64
C GLN A 72 -24.32 -26.75 -10.76
N GLU A 73 -25.50 -26.28 -11.16
CA GLU A 73 -25.80 -24.85 -11.17
C GLU A 73 -26.17 -24.37 -9.76
N ASN A 74 -25.54 -23.30 -9.34
CA ASN A 74 -25.75 -22.64 -8.05
C ASN A 74 -26.13 -21.18 -8.28
N GLN A 75 -27.10 -20.69 -7.53
CA GLN A 75 -27.44 -19.27 -7.47
C GLN A 75 -27.41 -18.83 -6.01
N LEU A 76 -26.53 -17.90 -5.68
CA LEU A 76 -26.37 -17.42 -4.32
C LEU A 76 -26.44 -15.88 -4.25
N PRO A 77 -27.07 -15.33 -3.21
CA PRO A 77 -26.99 -13.90 -2.92
C PRO A 77 -25.55 -13.49 -2.63
N VAL A 78 -25.12 -12.36 -3.18
CA VAL A 78 -23.78 -11.81 -2.91
C VAL A 78 -23.53 -11.63 -1.42
N ALA A 79 -24.53 -11.25 -0.64
CA ALA A 79 -24.41 -11.09 0.81
C ALA A 79 -23.97 -12.39 1.53
N GLU A 80 -24.45 -13.54 1.08
CA GLU A 80 -24.07 -14.85 1.62
C GLU A 80 -22.61 -15.17 1.29
N ILE A 81 -22.20 -14.95 0.05
CA ILE A 81 -20.83 -15.17 -0.39
C ILE A 81 -19.87 -14.24 0.37
N LEU A 82 -20.24 -12.95 0.51
CA LEU A 82 -19.42 -11.98 1.26
C LEU A 82 -19.23 -12.36 2.73
N GLU A 83 -20.26 -12.87 3.39
CA GLU A 83 -20.13 -13.35 4.77
C GLU A 83 -19.22 -14.58 4.85
N ALA A 84 -19.27 -15.47 3.87
CA ALA A 84 -18.43 -16.66 3.81
C ALA A 84 -16.93 -16.33 3.60
N ILE A 85 -16.59 -15.35 2.74
CA ILE A 85 -15.22 -14.95 2.46
C ILE A 85 -14.67 -13.88 3.42
N LYS A 86 -15.50 -13.33 4.29
CA LYS A 86 -15.11 -12.27 5.23
C LYS A 86 -13.90 -12.61 6.09
N PRO A 87 -13.73 -13.82 6.65
CA PRO A 87 -12.54 -14.17 7.40
C PRO A 87 -11.25 -14.04 6.58
N THR A 88 -11.30 -14.39 5.29
CA THR A 88 -10.17 -14.25 4.36
C THR A 88 -9.83 -12.78 4.14
N ILE A 89 -10.85 -11.92 3.92
CA ILE A 89 -10.66 -10.47 3.77
C ILE A 89 -10.07 -9.87 5.05
N GLU A 90 -10.51 -10.30 6.22
CA GLU A 90 -9.96 -9.87 7.51
C GLU A 90 -8.49 -10.28 7.66
N GLY A 91 -8.13 -11.50 7.27
CA GLY A 91 -6.76 -12.00 7.28
C GLY A 91 -5.82 -11.22 6.35
N ILE A 92 -6.26 -10.95 5.11
CA ILE A 92 -5.52 -10.12 4.14
C ILE A 92 -5.32 -8.72 4.72
N SER A 93 -6.40 -8.09 5.16
CA SER A 93 -6.39 -6.74 5.72
C SER A 93 -5.48 -6.63 6.95
N GLN A 94 -5.47 -7.63 7.81
CA GLN A 94 -4.63 -7.68 9.00
C GLN A 94 -3.14 -7.70 8.62
N LYS A 95 -2.74 -8.54 7.66
CA LYS A 95 -1.35 -8.62 7.20
C LYS A 95 -0.90 -7.30 6.57
N ILE A 96 -1.74 -6.69 5.72
CA ILE A 96 -1.47 -5.38 5.11
C ILE A 96 -1.36 -4.30 6.18
N ALA A 97 -2.27 -4.25 7.15
CA ALA A 97 -2.26 -3.27 8.23
C ALA A 97 -1.00 -3.39 9.11
N GLN A 98 -0.59 -4.60 9.45
CA GLN A 98 0.62 -4.86 10.22
C GLN A 98 1.86 -4.34 9.49
N GLU A 99 1.99 -4.62 8.20
CA GLU A 99 3.11 -4.15 7.40
C GLU A 99 3.11 -2.63 7.24
N ILE A 100 1.95 -2.02 6.98
CA ILE A 100 1.81 -0.55 6.95
C ILE A 100 2.30 0.09 8.26
N ILE A 101 1.88 -0.45 9.40
CA ILE A 101 2.27 0.06 10.72
C ILE A 101 3.77 -0.12 10.94
N ALA A 102 4.33 -1.29 10.61
CA ALA A 102 5.76 -1.56 10.72
C ALA A 102 6.58 -0.59 9.88
N LEU A 103 6.23 -0.42 8.61
CA LEU A 103 6.90 0.51 7.68
C LEU A 103 6.74 1.98 8.08
N ASN A 104 5.67 2.33 8.78
CA ASN A 104 5.40 3.71 9.21
C ASN A 104 5.90 4.04 10.62
N GLY A 105 6.81 3.21 11.17
CA GLY A 105 7.43 3.46 12.48
C GLY A 105 6.50 3.16 13.65
N GLY A 106 5.69 2.12 13.57
CA GLY A 106 4.83 1.64 14.64
C GLY A 106 3.49 2.39 14.80
N VAL A 107 3.16 3.29 13.88
CA VAL A 107 1.92 4.09 13.94
C VAL A 107 1.15 4.05 12.63
N PRO A 108 -0.19 4.14 12.64
CA PRO A 108 -0.96 4.20 11.42
C PRO A 108 -0.69 5.48 10.61
N PRO A 109 -0.80 5.43 9.27
CA PRO A 109 -0.69 6.61 8.43
C PRO A 109 -1.90 7.53 8.58
N LYS A 110 -1.87 8.73 8.00
CA LYS A 110 -3.01 9.66 8.00
C LYS A 110 -4.11 9.27 7.02
N ALA A 111 -3.76 8.55 5.97
CA ALA A 111 -4.68 7.97 5.00
C ALA A 111 -4.00 6.85 4.21
N VAL A 112 -4.82 6.01 3.57
CA VAL A 112 -4.39 4.92 2.69
C VAL A 112 -5.03 5.10 1.33
N LEU A 113 -4.25 4.90 0.28
CA LEU A 113 -4.73 4.79 -1.09
C LEU A 113 -4.55 3.34 -1.54
N LEU A 114 -5.62 2.72 -1.97
CA LEU A 114 -5.63 1.37 -2.53
C LEU A 114 -5.71 1.47 -4.04
N VAL A 115 -4.88 0.72 -4.74
CA VAL A 115 -4.86 0.57 -6.20
C VAL A 115 -4.71 -0.90 -6.55
N GLY A 116 -4.80 -1.24 -7.84
CA GLY A 116 -4.73 -2.63 -8.30
C GLY A 116 -6.09 -3.34 -8.26
N GLY A 117 -6.21 -4.44 -8.99
CA GLY A 117 -7.48 -5.15 -9.19
C GLY A 117 -8.12 -5.64 -7.89
N ALA A 118 -7.34 -6.25 -7.02
CA ALA A 118 -7.83 -6.80 -5.76
C ALA A 118 -8.30 -5.74 -4.76
N SER A 119 -7.92 -4.47 -4.93
CA SER A 119 -8.40 -3.38 -4.08
C SER A 119 -9.91 -3.16 -4.15
N GLN A 120 -10.57 -3.67 -5.22
CA GLN A 120 -12.02 -3.56 -5.43
C GLN A 120 -12.83 -4.66 -4.72
N THR A 121 -12.17 -5.61 -4.07
CA THR A 121 -12.87 -6.63 -3.30
C THR A 121 -13.78 -5.97 -2.25
N PRO A 122 -15.10 -6.26 -2.27
CA PRO A 122 -16.02 -5.68 -1.29
C PRO A 122 -15.57 -5.95 0.15
N LEU A 123 -15.91 -5.06 1.08
CA LEU A 123 -15.54 -5.08 2.49
C LEU A 123 -14.05 -4.79 2.79
N LEU A 124 -13.13 -5.00 1.86
CA LEU A 124 -11.69 -4.84 2.09
C LEU A 124 -11.31 -3.46 2.63
N LYS A 125 -11.84 -2.41 2.01
CA LYS A 125 -11.58 -1.03 2.40
C LYS A 125 -12.02 -0.72 3.84
N GLU A 126 -13.22 -1.16 4.20
CA GLU A 126 -13.83 -0.94 5.51
C GLU A 126 -13.07 -1.73 6.58
N VAL A 127 -12.74 -2.98 6.28
CA VAL A 127 -11.99 -3.85 7.19
C VAL A 127 -10.58 -3.30 7.41
N LEU A 128 -9.88 -2.90 6.34
CA LEU A 128 -8.55 -2.31 6.45
C LEU A 128 -8.57 -1.00 7.25
N ALA A 129 -9.56 -0.14 7.02
CA ALA A 129 -9.74 1.08 7.81
C ALA A 129 -9.89 0.77 9.31
N SER A 130 -10.69 -0.23 9.65
CA SER A 130 -10.88 -0.70 11.02
C SER A 130 -9.58 -1.22 11.64
N GLN A 131 -8.84 -2.08 10.92
CA GLN A 131 -7.56 -2.65 11.37
C GLN A 131 -6.50 -1.56 11.66
N LEU A 132 -6.52 -0.49 10.86
CA LEU A 132 -5.63 0.66 11.05
C LEU A 132 -6.16 1.71 12.05
N SER A 133 -7.34 1.50 12.64
CA SER A 133 -8.04 2.49 13.47
C SER A 133 -8.22 3.84 12.77
N LEU A 134 -8.49 3.81 11.47
CA LEU A 134 -8.77 4.96 10.64
C LEU A 134 -10.28 5.14 10.41
N ALA A 135 -10.72 6.38 10.26
CA ALA A 135 -12.07 6.63 9.78
C ALA A 135 -12.22 6.10 8.33
N PRO A 136 -13.38 5.54 7.92
CA PRO A 136 -13.56 4.93 6.60
C PRO A 136 -13.23 5.86 5.42
N ASN A 137 -13.43 7.17 5.58
CA ASN A 137 -13.09 8.18 4.58
C ASN A 137 -11.57 8.47 4.48
N ARG A 138 -10.74 7.82 5.29
CA ARG A 138 -9.28 7.90 5.22
C ARG A 138 -8.66 6.76 4.41
N VAL A 139 -9.44 5.80 3.98
CA VAL A 139 -9.05 4.77 3.02
C VAL A 139 -9.82 5.00 1.73
N ALA A 140 -9.12 5.11 0.61
CA ALA A 140 -9.74 5.37 -0.69
C ALA A 140 -9.17 4.41 -1.73
N ILE A 141 -10.05 3.87 -2.57
CA ILE A 141 -9.69 3.12 -3.77
C ILE A 141 -9.50 4.13 -4.90
N LYS A 142 -8.47 3.94 -5.72
CA LYS A 142 -8.17 4.76 -6.89
C LYS A 142 -8.08 3.90 -8.14
N CYS A 143 -8.70 4.38 -9.20
CA CYS A 143 -8.69 3.76 -10.52
C CYS A 143 -8.03 4.68 -11.54
N GLY A 144 -7.74 4.16 -12.73
CA GLY A 144 -7.15 4.94 -13.82
C GLY A 144 -7.93 6.20 -14.16
N GLU A 145 -9.26 6.14 -14.10
CA GLU A 145 -10.14 7.29 -14.31
C GLU A 145 -9.85 8.49 -13.38
N ASP A 146 -9.40 8.25 -12.16
CA ASP A 146 -9.04 9.32 -11.22
C ASP A 146 -7.84 10.14 -11.70
N VAL A 147 -7.03 9.57 -12.58
CA VAL A 147 -5.78 10.17 -13.08
C VAL A 147 -5.94 10.78 -14.47
N TYR A 148 -7.01 10.46 -15.21
CA TYR A 148 -7.24 10.97 -16.56
C TYR A 148 -7.27 12.49 -16.69
N LYS A 149 -7.60 13.19 -15.62
CA LYS A 149 -7.61 14.67 -15.61
C LYS A 149 -6.24 15.28 -15.93
N VAL A 150 -5.18 14.51 -15.80
CA VAL A 150 -3.78 14.95 -16.05
C VAL A 150 -3.22 14.40 -17.37
N LEU A 151 -3.95 13.51 -18.06
CA LEU A 151 -3.50 12.83 -19.27
C LEU A 151 -4.31 13.28 -20.49
N ARG A 152 -3.73 13.16 -21.68
CA ARG A 152 -4.40 13.44 -22.95
C ARG A 152 -4.30 12.20 -23.83
N GLY A 153 -5.40 11.80 -24.45
CA GLY A 153 -5.50 10.66 -25.35
C GLY A 153 -6.67 9.74 -25.01
N ASP A 154 -6.87 8.71 -25.82
CA ASP A 154 -7.80 7.65 -25.50
C ASP A 154 -7.11 6.67 -24.54
N LEU A 155 -7.61 6.59 -23.33
CA LEU A 155 -7.08 5.80 -22.23
C LEU A 155 -8.14 4.86 -21.67
N SER A 156 -9.18 4.56 -22.46
CA SER A 156 -10.31 3.73 -22.05
C SER A 156 -9.88 2.36 -21.52
N GLU A 157 -8.84 1.77 -22.12
CA GLU A 157 -8.26 0.49 -21.67
C GLU A 157 -7.56 0.57 -20.30
N LEU A 158 -7.20 1.78 -19.85
CA LEU A 158 -6.52 2.03 -18.57
C LEU A 158 -7.44 2.65 -17.53
N SER A 159 -8.77 2.63 -17.76
CA SER A 159 -9.74 3.24 -16.84
C SER A 159 -9.87 2.48 -15.52
N GLY A 160 -9.65 1.19 -15.56
CA GLY A 160 -9.78 0.30 -14.41
C GLY A 160 -8.73 0.52 -13.30
N PRO A 161 -8.84 -0.30 -12.24
CA PRO A 161 -7.89 -0.28 -11.12
C PRO A 161 -6.46 -0.65 -11.55
N ASP A 162 -6.32 -1.46 -12.60
CA ASP A 162 -5.03 -1.90 -13.16
C ASP A 162 -4.29 -0.77 -13.90
N GLY A 163 -5.00 0.29 -14.28
CA GLY A 163 -4.46 1.40 -15.06
C GLY A 163 -3.52 2.32 -14.27
N ILE A 164 -3.63 2.37 -12.95
CA ILE A 164 -2.88 3.33 -12.11
C ILE A 164 -1.37 3.10 -12.22
N THR A 165 -0.92 1.86 -12.09
CA THR A 165 0.51 1.53 -12.10
C THR A 165 1.16 1.78 -13.47
N PRO A 166 0.61 1.33 -14.62
CA PRO A 166 1.14 1.69 -15.94
C PRO A 166 1.13 3.21 -16.20
N ILE A 167 0.08 3.91 -15.80
CA ILE A 167 0.00 5.36 -15.93
C ILE A 167 1.09 6.04 -15.09
N GLY A 168 1.30 5.60 -13.86
CA GLY A 168 2.35 6.09 -12.98
C GLY A 168 3.75 5.91 -13.58
N ILE A 169 4.04 4.75 -14.17
CA ILE A 169 5.29 4.45 -14.85
C ILE A 169 5.48 5.38 -16.06
N ALA A 170 4.44 5.57 -16.88
CA ALA A 170 4.50 6.42 -18.08
C ALA A 170 4.73 7.90 -17.71
N LEU A 171 4.02 8.41 -16.68
CA LEU A 171 4.21 9.77 -16.16
C LEU A 171 5.63 9.96 -15.60
N ASN A 172 6.15 8.96 -14.91
CA ASN A 172 7.51 8.95 -14.41
C ASN A 172 8.55 9.01 -15.54
N ALA A 173 8.39 8.17 -16.56
CA ALA A 173 9.30 8.14 -17.72
C ALA A 173 9.31 9.47 -18.48
N ARG A 174 8.16 10.16 -18.57
CA ARG A 174 8.04 11.46 -19.25
C ARG A 174 8.73 12.59 -18.49
N ASN A 175 8.66 12.58 -17.18
CA ASN A 175 9.18 13.64 -16.33
C ASN A 175 10.62 13.36 -15.88
N LYS A 176 11.57 13.35 -16.84
CA LYS A 176 13.00 13.14 -16.58
C LYS A 176 13.60 14.09 -15.50
N SER A 177 12.95 15.19 -15.20
CA SER A 177 13.39 16.15 -14.16
C SER A 177 12.69 15.97 -12.81
N MET A 178 11.49 15.36 -12.77
CA MET A 178 10.74 15.20 -11.51
C MET A 178 11.01 13.87 -10.81
N LEU A 179 11.53 12.88 -11.53
CA LEU A 179 11.66 11.51 -11.02
C LEU A 179 13.04 10.92 -11.35
N SER A 180 14.11 11.70 -11.17
CA SER A 180 15.31 11.02 -10.77
C SER A 180 15.00 10.45 -9.38
N PHE A 181 14.56 9.18 -9.33
CA PHE A 181 14.67 8.39 -8.11
C PHE A 181 16.15 8.40 -7.74
N ARG A 182 16.59 9.46 -7.08
CA ARG A 182 17.89 9.48 -6.47
C ARG A 182 17.78 8.57 -5.27
N THR A 183 18.19 7.35 -5.46
CA THR A 183 18.48 6.48 -4.34
C THR A 183 19.64 7.12 -3.62
N ILE A 184 19.42 7.61 -2.42
CA ILE A 184 20.48 8.06 -1.52
C ILE A 184 20.78 6.88 -0.61
N GLU A 185 22.02 6.42 -0.63
CA GLU A 185 22.49 5.43 0.33
C GLU A 185 23.11 6.18 1.51
N VAL A 186 22.56 5.96 2.70
CA VAL A 186 23.04 6.54 3.95
C VAL A 186 23.42 5.40 4.89
N VAL A 187 24.58 5.49 5.50
CA VAL A 187 25.03 4.50 6.48
C VAL A 187 24.62 4.96 7.87
N VAL A 188 23.76 4.17 8.53
CA VAL A 188 23.34 4.41 9.92
C VAL A 188 24.06 3.40 10.82
N GLY A 189 25.04 3.86 11.59
CA GLY A 189 25.97 2.97 12.28
C GLY A 189 26.80 2.18 11.26
N ASN A 190 26.56 0.88 11.14
CA ASN A 190 27.21 0.00 10.15
C ASN A 190 26.21 -0.55 9.10
N THR A 191 24.95 -0.09 9.11
CA THR A 191 23.90 -0.60 8.23
C THR A 191 23.65 0.38 7.09
N PRO A 192 23.82 -0.03 5.81
CA PRO A 192 23.45 0.80 4.68
C PRO A 192 21.93 0.85 4.57
N VAL A 193 21.38 2.05 4.46
CA VAL A 193 19.96 2.33 4.29
C VAL A 193 19.75 3.05 2.97
N ARG A 194 18.89 2.52 2.11
CA ARG A 194 18.53 3.15 0.84
C ARG A 194 17.26 3.95 1.00
N LEU A 195 17.31 5.22 0.64
CA LEU A 195 16.18 6.13 0.61
C LEU A 195 15.83 6.45 -0.84
N PHE A 196 14.57 6.27 -1.20
CA PHE A 196 14.04 6.80 -2.46
C PHE A 196 13.66 8.26 -2.25
N ASN A 197 14.29 9.18 -2.97
CA ASN A 197 14.20 10.59 -2.63
C ASN A 197 13.67 11.45 -3.77
N LEU A 198 12.53 12.11 -3.53
CA LEU A 198 11.98 13.17 -4.39
C LEU A 198 12.38 14.58 -3.88
N VAL A 199 12.77 14.69 -2.62
CA VAL A 199 13.18 15.92 -1.92
C VAL A 199 14.37 15.58 -1.01
N ALA A 200 15.15 16.55 -0.56
CA ALA A 200 16.28 16.29 0.36
C ALA A 200 15.81 15.59 1.65
N PRO A 201 16.32 14.38 1.97
CA PRO A 201 15.87 13.62 3.12
C PRO A 201 16.30 14.30 4.42
N THR A 202 15.46 14.17 5.43
CA THR A 202 15.80 14.57 6.80
C THR A 202 16.44 13.40 7.57
N VAL A 203 17.10 13.70 8.68
CA VAL A 203 17.61 12.66 9.59
C VAL A 203 16.48 11.76 10.10
N GLY A 204 15.28 12.31 10.32
CA GLY A 204 14.10 11.55 10.69
C GLY A 204 13.68 10.51 9.64
N ASP A 205 13.75 10.86 8.36
CA ASP A 205 13.43 9.94 7.27
C ASP A 205 14.44 8.80 7.19
N VAL A 206 15.72 9.09 7.43
CA VAL A 206 16.79 8.09 7.49
C VAL A 206 16.60 7.13 8.65
N LEU A 207 16.23 7.63 9.83
CA LEU A 207 16.01 6.80 11.02
C LEU A 207 14.79 5.88 10.82
N LEU A 208 13.72 6.41 10.26
CA LEU A 208 12.52 5.61 9.93
C LEU A 208 12.84 4.49 8.94
N ALA A 209 13.57 4.80 7.86
CA ALA A 209 14.00 3.80 6.88
C ALA A 209 14.99 2.77 7.45
N ALA A 210 15.69 3.13 8.53
CA ALA A 210 16.56 2.22 9.28
C ALA A 210 15.80 1.40 10.35
N ASN A 211 14.47 1.50 10.42
CA ASN A 211 13.62 0.93 11.48
C ASN A 211 14.04 1.38 12.89
N ILE A 212 14.58 2.60 13.01
CA ILE A 212 14.92 3.21 14.29
C ILE A 212 13.78 4.19 14.64
N ASP A 213 13.18 3.98 15.81
CA ASP A 213 12.14 4.89 16.31
C ASP A 213 12.69 6.31 16.50
N PRO A 214 12.23 7.31 15.75
CA PRO A 214 12.68 8.69 15.90
C PRO A 214 12.41 9.28 17.28
N SER A 215 11.49 8.71 18.06
CA SER A 215 11.20 9.14 19.43
C SER A 215 12.37 8.89 20.37
N ILE A 216 13.20 7.90 20.07
CA ILE A 216 14.43 7.63 20.83
C ILE A 216 15.41 8.82 20.76
N VAL A 217 15.40 9.56 19.66
CA VAL A 217 16.24 10.74 19.45
C VAL A 217 15.61 12.00 20.07
N LYS A 218 14.27 12.06 20.14
CA LYS A 218 13.54 13.23 20.65
C LYS A 218 13.57 13.39 22.17
N ASN A 219 13.77 12.33 22.91
CA ASN A 219 13.60 12.32 24.38
C ASN A 219 14.91 12.40 25.17
N ARG A 220 16.06 12.59 24.52
CA ARG A 220 17.32 12.80 25.23
C ARG A 220 17.77 14.24 25.07
N LEU A 221 17.94 14.93 26.18
CA LEU A 221 18.77 16.13 26.28
C LEU A 221 20.15 15.76 25.75
N GLY A 222 20.39 16.04 24.47
CA GLY A 222 21.61 15.63 23.79
C GLY A 222 22.66 16.72 23.86
N LEU A 223 23.87 16.33 24.26
CA LEU A 223 25.08 17.08 23.93
C LEU A 223 25.19 17.18 22.41
N ALA A 224 25.82 18.25 21.90
CA ALA A 224 26.09 18.39 20.48
C ALA A 224 26.74 17.12 19.92
N ALA A 225 26.18 16.58 18.86
CA ALA A 225 26.69 15.39 18.17
C ALA A 225 27.44 15.79 16.90
N THR A 226 28.54 15.12 16.61
CA THR A 226 29.28 15.34 15.38
C THR A 226 28.87 14.26 14.38
N ALA A 227 28.35 14.67 13.24
CA ALA A 227 28.02 13.77 12.12
C ALA A 227 29.02 14.03 10.98
N LYS A 228 29.41 12.96 10.27
CA LYS A 228 30.20 13.06 9.04
C LYS A 228 29.29 12.91 7.84
N VAL A 229 29.06 14.02 7.12
CA VAL A 229 28.25 14.04 5.92
C VAL A 229 29.16 14.28 4.71
N ASN A 230 29.17 13.36 3.75
CA ASN A 230 30.03 13.43 2.55
C ASN A 230 31.52 13.67 2.88
N GLY A 231 32.01 13.04 3.95
CA GLY A 231 33.41 13.19 4.38
C GLY A 231 33.68 14.41 5.24
N ILE A 232 32.75 15.36 5.37
CA ILE A 232 32.91 16.61 6.15
C ILE A 232 32.22 16.46 7.50
N PHE A 233 32.93 16.80 8.58
CA PHE A 233 32.33 16.81 9.91
C PHE A 233 31.40 18.01 10.09
N GLN A 234 30.15 17.73 10.46
CA GLN A 234 29.16 18.74 10.83
C GLN A 234 28.77 18.57 12.29
N VAL A 235 28.74 19.68 13.03
CA VAL A 235 28.24 19.68 14.40
C VAL A 235 26.77 19.94 14.42
N VAL A 236 25.99 18.93 14.80
CA VAL A 236 24.57 19.08 15.08
C VAL A 236 24.44 19.59 16.51
N LYS A 237 24.09 20.86 16.67
CA LYS A 237 23.88 21.46 18.00
C LYS A 237 22.66 20.84 18.64
N GLY A 238 22.85 20.20 19.80
CA GLY A 238 21.75 19.83 20.67
C GLY A 238 21.09 21.09 21.22
N THR A 239 19.76 21.18 21.12
CA THR A 239 19.01 22.26 21.77
C THR A 239 18.46 21.73 23.10
N PRO A 240 18.69 22.40 24.25
CA PRO A 240 18.04 22.05 25.48
C PRO A 240 16.53 22.27 25.30
N GLY A 241 15.76 21.19 25.29
CA GLY A 241 14.29 21.24 25.41
C GLY A 241 13.48 21.54 24.14
N LYS A 242 14.07 21.52 22.93
CA LYS A 242 13.31 21.46 21.65
C LYS A 242 13.95 20.45 20.71
N PRO A 243 13.11 19.58 20.08
CA PRO A 243 13.55 18.64 19.08
C PRO A 243 14.03 19.35 17.81
#